data_d00fcb1d4a653e560c757ce9650d9a61
#
_entry.id   d00fcb1d4a653e560c757ce9650d9a61
#
_cell.length_a   1.000
_cell.length_b   1.000
_cell.length_c   1.000
_cell.angle_alpha   90.00
_cell.angle_beta   90.00
_cell.angle_gamma   90.00
#
_symmetry.space_group_name_H-M   'P 1'
#
loop_
_entity.id
_entity.type
_entity.pdbx_description
1 polymer ?
#
loop_
_entity_poly.entity_id
_entity_poly.type
_entity_poly.pdbx_seq_one_letter_code
_entity_poly.pdbx_strand_id
1 'polypeptide(L)'
;GLINHSCDNNCDYDGKGLKIWVKSIKDIKKGEEFTCDYGFGFDENYKQFPCKCKSENCCGFIVRSESRWRINKKFAMSNKNKLINNSL
;
A
#
# COMPACT_ATOMS: atom_id res chain seq x y z
N GLY A 1 -7.82 8.67 -16.73
CA GLY A 1 -7.30 9.35 -15.57
C GLY A 1 -6.34 8.50 -14.76
N LEU A 2 -5.69 9.15 -13.83
CA LEU A 2 -4.75 8.47 -12.94
C LEU A 2 -5.52 7.72 -11.85
N ILE A 3 -5.00 6.54 -11.49
CA ILE A 3 -5.54 5.77 -10.37
C ILE A 3 -4.94 6.32 -9.09
N ASN A 4 -5.79 6.62 -8.11
CA ASN A 4 -5.34 7.18 -6.84
C ASN A 4 -4.70 6.11 -5.97
N HIS A 5 -3.80 6.55 -5.10
CA HIS A 5 -3.20 5.67 -4.12
C HIS A 5 -4.15 5.43 -2.95
N SER A 6 -4.14 4.21 -2.43
CA SER A 6 -4.70 3.87 -1.12
C SER A 6 -3.82 2.82 -0.45
N CYS A 7 -3.67 2.94 0.86
CA CYS A 7 -3.00 1.92 1.66
C CYS A 7 -3.88 0.68 1.84
N ASP A 8 -5.16 0.79 1.55
CA ASP A 8 -6.12 -0.32 1.49
C ASP A 8 -6.67 -0.39 0.07
N ASN A 9 -5.78 -0.66 -0.86
CA ASN A 9 -6.08 -0.65 -2.30
C ASN A 9 -6.96 -1.83 -2.70
N ASN A 10 -7.75 -1.62 -3.75
CA ASN A 10 -8.60 -2.67 -4.33
C ASN A 10 -8.09 -3.20 -5.67
N CYS A 11 -6.99 -2.64 -6.16
CA CYS A 11 -6.36 -3.06 -7.41
C CYS A 11 -4.85 -3.15 -7.25
N ASP A 12 -4.24 -3.96 -8.11
CA ASP A 12 -2.79 -4.02 -8.25
C ASP A 12 -2.40 -3.67 -9.68
N TYR A 13 -1.21 -3.13 -9.84
CA TYR A 13 -0.59 -3.00 -11.15
C TYR A 13 -0.01 -4.35 -11.56
N ASP A 14 -0.26 -4.71 -12.81
CA ASP A 14 0.36 -5.87 -13.42
C ASP A 14 0.98 -5.42 -14.74
N GLY A 15 2.21 -5.84 -15.00
CA GLY A 15 2.91 -5.37 -16.18
C GLY A 15 3.83 -6.43 -16.75
N LYS A 16 3.94 -6.42 -18.08
CA LYS A 16 4.87 -7.29 -18.79
C LYS A 16 5.41 -6.53 -19.99
N GLY A 17 6.72 -6.33 -20.00
CA GLY A 17 7.36 -5.52 -21.04
C GLY A 17 6.91 -4.07 -20.93
N LEU A 18 6.40 -3.51 -22.02
CA LEU A 18 5.93 -2.13 -22.08
C LEU A 18 4.44 -1.97 -21.76
N LYS A 19 3.77 -3.08 -21.45
CA LYS A 19 2.34 -3.06 -21.15
C LYS A 19 2.11 -3.12 -19.66
N ILE A 20 1.30 -2.20 -19.14
CA ILE A 20 0.89 -2.16 -17.75
C ILE A 20 -0.63 -2.13 -17.71
N TRP A 21 -1.21 -3.02 -16.92
CA TRP A 21 -2.64 -3.02 -16.70
C TRP A 21 -2.96 -3.13 -15.22
N VAL A 22 -4.20 -2.85 -14.88
CA VAL A 22 -4.68 -2.82 -13.51
C VAL A 22 -5.60 -4.00 -13.29
N LYS A 23 -5.38 -4.71 -12.20
CA LYS A 23 -6.10 -5.93 -11.84
C LYS A 23 -6.77 -5.73 -10.49
N SER A 24 -8.08 -6.01 -10.40
CA SER A 24 -8.78 -5.97 -9.13
C SER A 24 -8.31 -7.11 -8.21
N ILE A 25 -8.15 -6.79 -6.92
CA ILE A 25 -7.78 -7.78 -5.90
C ILE A 25 -8.87 -7.96 -4.85
N LYS A 26 -9.95 -7.20 -4.98
CA LYS A 26 -11.12 -7.27 -4.13
C LYS A 26 -12.35 -7.09 -4.98
N ASP A 27 -13.52 -7.47 -4.45
CA ASP A 27 -14.79 -7.11 -5.06
C ASP A 27 -14.93 -5.59 -5.04
N ILE A 28 -15.25 -5.02 -6.20
CA ILE A 28 -15.41 -3.58 -6.35
C ILE A 28 -16.86 -3.30 -6.72
N LYS A 29 -17.53 -2.49 -5.90
CA LYS A 29 -18.93 -2.14 -6.12
C LYS A 29 -19.04 -1.04 -7.16
N LYS A 30 -20.19 -1.01 -7.84
CA LYS A 30 -20.46 0.06 -8.80
C LYS A 30 -20.35 1.42 -8.12
N GLY A 31 -19.60 2.34 -8.75
CA GLY A 31 -19.37 3.67 -8.21
C GLY A 31 -18.18 3.77 -7.27
N GLU A 32 -17.61 2.64 -6.88
CA GLU A 32 -16.42 2.62 -6.03
C GLU A 32 -15.18 2.99 -6.84
N GLU A 33 -14.30 3.80 -6.26
CA GLU A 33 -13.07 4.23 -6.92
C GLU A 33 -12.05 3.09 -6.99
N PHE A 34 -11.37 2.96 -8.12
CA PHE A 34 -10.22 2.06 -8.24
C PHE A 34 -9.01 2.69 -7.56
N THR A 35 -8.33 1.92 -6.70
CA THR A 35 -7.14 2.41 -6.00
C THR A 35 -6.03 1.37 -6.07
N CYS A 36 -4.80 1.85 -6.13
CA CYS A 36 -3.62 1.00 -6.11
C CYS A 36 -2.65 1.49 -5.03
N ASP A 37 -1.83 0.58 -4.53
CA ASP A 37 -0.68 0.96 -3.71
C ASP A 37 0.43 1.39 -4.66
N TYR A 38 0.90 2.63 -4.53
CA TYR A 38 1.95 3.15 -5.40
C TYR A 38 3.29 2.46 -5.17
N GLY A 39 3.44 1.73 -4.07
CA GLY A 39 4.64 0.94 -3.81
C GLY A 39 5.89 1.76 -3.54
N PHE A 40 5.73 2.99 -3.09
CA PHE A 40 6.87 3.85 -2.77
C PHE A 40 7.67 3.23 -1.64
N GLY A 41 8.98 3.05 -1.85
CA GLY A 41 9.86 2.61 -0.79
C GLY A 41 10.04 3.69 0.28
N PHE A 42 10.51 3.29 1.46
CA PHE A 42 10.83 4.25 2.51
C PHE A 42 12.03 5.12 2.06
N ASP A 43 11.87 6.43 2.24
CA ASP A 43 12.86 7.43 1.85
C ASP A 43 12.86 8.52 2.92
N GLU A 44 13.98 9.22 3.07
CA GLU A 44 14.09 10.35 3.99
C GLU A 44 13.07 11.45 3.70
N ASN A 45 12.64 11.54 2.45
CA ASN A 45 11.68 12.54 1.99
C ASN A 45 10.23 12.03 2.01
N TYR A 46 9.94 10.95 2.71
CA TYR A 46 8.60 10.35 2.71
C TYR A 46 7.50 11.34 3.11
N LYS A 47 7.84 12.34 3.93
CA LYS A 47 6.87 13.35 4.38
C LYS A 47 6.35 14.24 3.27
N GLN A 48 7.01 14.24 2.11
CA GLN A 48 6.56 14.99 0.93
C GLN A 48 5.39 14.30 0.23
N PHE A 49 5.05 13.07 0.61
CA PHE A 49 4.01 12.29 -0.03
C PHE A 49 2.94 11.88 0.98
N PRO A 50 2.15 12.85 1.49
CA PRO A 50 1.10 12.53 2.46
C PRO A 50 0.01 11.68 1.81
N CYS A 51 -0.53 10.74 2.60
CA CYS A 51 -1.65 9.93 2.20
C CYS A 51 -2.85 10.26 3.05
N LYS A 52 -4.00 10.47 2.42
CA LYS A 52 -5.25 10.84 3.10
C LYS A 52 -6.33 9.77 2.93
N CYS A 53 -5.94 8.53 2.67
CA CYS A 53 -6.92 7.45 2.45
C CYS A 53 -7.69 7.08 3.71
N LYS A 54 -7.20 7.45 4.89
CA LYS A 54 -7.85 7.24 6.19
C LYS A 54 -8.13 5.79 6.53
N SER A 55 -7.47 4.83 5.86
CA SER A 55 -7.65 3.43 6.21
C SER A 55 -6.83 3.06 7.45
N GLU A 56 -7.18 1.95 8.09
CA GLU A 56 -6.41 1.44 9.22
C GLU A 56 -5.00 1.03 8.82
N ASN A 57 -4.80 0.73 7.54
CA ASN A 57 -3.51 0.33 7.01
C ASN A 57 -2.62 1.52 6.68
N CYS A 58 -3.12 2.75 6.85
CA CYS A 58 -2.41 3.95 6.46
C CYS A 58 -1.52 4.45 7.58
N CYS A 59 -0.26 4.76 7.23
CA CYS A 59 0.67 5.38 8.16
C CYS A 59 0.72 6.91 8.01
N GLY A 60 -0.18 7.49 7.21
CA GLY A 60 -0.24 8.93 6.96
C GLY A 60 0.56 9.39 5.75
N PHE A 61 1.34 8.51 5.16
CA PHE A 61 2.18 8.82 4.00
C PHE A 61 2.14 7.68 3.00
N ILE A 62 2.52 7.97 1.75
CA ILE A 62 2.54 6.97 0.69
C ILE A 62 3.82 6.16 0.80
N VAL A 63 3.74 5.02 1.47
CA VAL A 63 4.86 4.10 1.68
C VAL A 63 4.33 2.67 1.54
N ARG A 64 5.07 1.82 0.85
CA ARG A 64 4.67 0.43 0.64
C ARG A 64 4.49 -0.30 1.98
N SER A 65 3.66 -1.32 2.00
CA SER A 65 3.23 -1.98 3.23
C SER A 65 4.39 -2.51 4.07
N GLU A 66 5.43 -3.06 3.43
CA GLU A 66 6.57 -3.65 4.13
C GLU A 66 7.40 -2.62 4.89
N SER A 67 7.23 -1.34 4.59
CA SER A 67 8.05 -0.28 5.18
C SER A 67 7.26 0.66 6.09
N ARG A 68 5.96 0.46 6.24
CA ARG A 68 5.11 1.36 7.06
C ARG A 68 5.49 1.33 8.53
N TRP A 69 6.06 0.23 9.01
CA TRP A 69 6.50 0.10 10.39
C TRP A 69 7.58 1.14 10.75
N ARG A 70 8.31 1.63 9.76
CA ARG A 70 9.34 2.66 9.99
C ARG A 70 8.74 4.00 10.39
N ILE A 71 7.48 4.22 10.05
CA ILE A 71 6.76 5.46 10.35
C ILE A 71 5.84 5.28 11.56
N ASN A 72 5.15 4.14 11.64
CA ASN A 72 4.20 3.88 12.72
C ASN A 72 4.46 2.49 13.30
N LYS A 73 4.79 2.44 14.57
CA LYS A 73 5.17 1.21 15.26
C LYS A 73 4.08 0.15 15.30
N LYS A 74 2.81 0.53 15.12
CA LYS A 74 1.73 -0.46 15.10
C LYS A 74 1.93 -1.48 13.98
N PHE A 75 2.57 -1.09 12.88
CA PHE A 75 2.86 -2.00 11.77
C PHE A 75 4.06 -2.90 12.06
N ALA A 76 4.93 -2.51 12.97
CA ALA A 76 6.08 -3.32 13.37
C ALA A 76 5.66 -4.60 14.10
N MET A 77 4.59 -4.55 14.88
CA MET A 77 4.11 -5.72 15.59
C MET A 77 3.65 -6.82 14.64
N SER A 78 2.95 -6.45 13.57
CA SER A 78 2.56 -7.41 12.54
C SER A 78 3.77 -8.06 11.89
N ASN A 79 4.79 -7.27 11.57
CA ASN A 79 6.01 -7.79 10.97
C ASN A 79 6.75 -8.72 11.93
N LYS A 80 6.80 -8.36 13.20
CA LYS A 80 7.42 -9.20 14.24
C LYS A 80 6.74 -10.54 14.33
N ASN A 81 5.42 -10.55 14.34
CA ASN A 81 4.66 -11.79 14.41
C ASN A 81 4.91 -12.67 13.18
N LYS A 82 5.00 -12.07 12.01
CA LYS A 82 5.31 -12.80 10.78
C LYS A 82 6.70 -13.41 10.83
N LEU A 83 7.68 -12.68 11.35
CA LEU A 83 9.04 -13.18 11.47
C LEU A 83 9.12 -14.34 12.46
N ILE A 84 8.41 -14.25 13.59
CA ILE A 84 8.35 -15.33 14.57
C ILE A 84 7.72 -16.56 13.95
N ASN A 85 6.63 -16.40 13.23
CA ASN A 85 5.94 -17.51 12.57
C ASN A 85 6.82 -18.18 11.53
N ASN A 86 7.62 -17.41 10.83
CA ASN A 86 8.52 -17.93 9.81
C ASN A 86 9.73 -18.64 10.38
N SER A 87 10.13 -18.31 11.60
CA SER A 87 11.27 -18.95 12.24
C SER A 87 10.90 -20.22 12.99
N LEU A 88 9.65 -20.51 13.09
CA LEU A 88 9.16 -21.75 13.67
C LEU A 88 8.94 -22.80 12.61
#